data_6dd376273ab97330341b08fda0476f57
#
_entry.id   6dd376273ab97330341b08fda0476f57
#
_cell.length_a   1.000
_cell.length_b   1.000
_cell.length_c   1.000
_cell.angle_alpha   90.00
_cell.angle_beta   90.00
_cell.angle_gamma   90.00
#
_symmetry.space_group_name_H-M   'P 1'
#
loop_
_entity.id
_entity.type
_entity.pdbx_description
1 polymer ?
#
loop_
_entity_poly.entity_id
_entity_poly.type
_entity_poly.pdbx_seq_one_letter_code
_entity_poly.pdbx_strand_id
1 'polypeptide(L)' 'KWLHKLKYWRETGEFESKILIDKNFRLVDGYSSVKIAYLNDIEKVPVYFID' A
#
# COMPACT_ATOMS: atom_id res chain seq x y z
N LYS A 1 4.21 13.69 2.27
CA LYS A 1 3.59 12.95 1.19
C LYS A 1 4.01 11.50 1.27
N TRP A 2 4.44 10.90 0.15
CA TRP A 2 4.75 9.47 0.27
C TRP A 2 5.96 9.19 1.16
N LEU A 3 6.87 10.12 1.30
CA LEU A 3 8.00 9.95 2.21
C LEU A 3 7.55 9.88 3.66
N HIS A 4 6.53 10.64 4.00
CA HIS A 4 5.93 10.58 5.33
C HIS A 4 5.31 9.20 5.57
N LYS A 5 4.67 8.64 4.55
CA LYS A 5 4.06 7.32 4.65
C LYS A 5 5.10 6.21 4.71
N LEU A 6 6.24 6.40 4.06
CA LEU A 6 7.34 5.46 4.15
C LEU A 6 7.89 5.41 5.58
N LYS A 7 8.03 6.56 6.22
CA LYS A 7 8.49 6.63 7.60
C LYS A 7 7.52 5.90 8.52
N TYR A 8 6.23 6.11 8.31
CA TYR A 8 5.19 5.46 9.09
C TYR A 8 5.32 3.93 8.97
N TRP A 9 5.51 3.43 7.75
CA TRP A 9 5.67 1.99 7.53
C TRP A 9 6.90 1.46 8.25
N ARG A 10 8.01 2.18 8.19
CA ARG A 10 9.24 1.74 8.84
C ARG A 10 9.10 1.65 10.35
N GLU A 11 8.30 2.54 10.93
CA GLU A 11 8.14 2.59 12.37
C GLU A 11 7.10 1.61 12.89
N THR A 12 6.06 1.35 12.11
CA THR A 12 4.94 0.55 12.57
C THR A 12 4.84 -0.81 11.91
N GLY A 13 5.47 -0.98 10.75
CA GLY A 13 5.33 -2.20 9.98
C GLY A 13 4.02 -2.27 9.22
N GLU A 14 3.24 -1.19 9.22
CA GLU A 14 1.95 -1.15 8.54
C GLU A 14 1.89 0.03 7.58
N PHE A 15 1.05 -0.08 6.56
CA PHE A 15 0.85 1.01 5.62
C PHE A 15 -0.20 1.98 6.14
N GLU A 16 0.10 3.27 6.02
CA GLU A 16 -0.85 4.30 6.41
C GLU A 16 -2.10 4.28 5.53
N SER A 17 -1.89 4.06 4.24
CA SER A 17 -2.98 4.02 3.28
C SER A 17 -3.29 2.58 2.92
N LYS A 18 -4.56 2.19 2.99
CA LYS A 18 -4.97 0.85 2.62
C LYS A 18 -4.94 0.71 1.09
N ILE A 19 -4.52 -0.46 0.63
CA ILE A 19 -4.51 -0.77 -0.79
C ILE A 19 -5.88 -1.30 -1.15
N LEU A 20 -6.60 -0.56 -1.98
CA LEU A 20 -7.95 -0.91 -2.38
C LEU A 20 -7.96 -1.34 -3.84
N ILE A 21 -8.53 -2.50 -4.10
CA ILE A 21 -8.57 -3.10 -5.42
C ILE A 21 -10.02 -3.41 -5.77
N ASP A 22 -10.43 -3.12 -6.99
CA ASP A 22 -11.80 -3.41 -7.41
C ASP A 22 -11.93 -4.87 -7.86
N LYS A 23 -13.15 -5.26 -8.22
CA LYS A 23 -13.42 -6.64 -8.59
C LYS A 23 -12.71 -7.08 -9.87
N ASN A 24 -12.19 -6.15 -10.64
CA ASN A 24 -11.42 -6.42 -11.84
C ASN A 24 -9.93 -6.39 -11.60
N PHE A 25 -9.52 -6.40 -10.32
CA PHE A 25 -8.12 -6.38 -9.89
C PHE A 25 -7.40 -5.11 -10.33
N ARG A 26 -8.13 -3.99 -10.39
CA ARG A 26 -7.52 -2.70 -10.68
C ARG A 26 -7.31 -1.92 -9.39
N LEU A 27 -6.15 -1.28 -9.29
CA LEU A 27 -5.82 -0.50 -8.12
C LEU A 27 -6.68 0.76 -8.07
N VAL A 28 -7.47 0.89 -7.01
CA VAL A 28 -8.36 2.03 -6.81
C VAL A 28 -7.72 3.09 -5.92
N ASP A 29 -7.04 2.65 -4.86
CA ASP A 29 -6.41 3.56 -3.92
C ASP A 29 -5.24 2.84 -3.25
N GLY A 30 -4.41 3.61 -2.55
CA GLY A 30 -3.26 3.04 -1.88
C GLY A 30 -2.00 3.05 -2.74
N TYR A 31 -1.92 3.97 -3.69
CA TYR A 31 -0.78 4.07 -4.58
C TYR A 31 0.54 4.24 -3.84
N SER A 32 0.54 5.03 -2.76
CA SER A 32 1.74 5.23 -1.96
C SER A 32 2.21 3.94 -1.32
N SER A 33 1.28 3.14 -0.82
CA SER A 33 1.61 1.86 -0.19
C SER A 33 2.20 0.89 -1.20
N VAL A 34 1.65 0.84 -2.40
CA VAL A 34 2.19 -0.01 -3.46
C VAL A 34 3.61 0.42 -3.81
N LYS A 35 3.84 1.72 -3.89
CA LYS A 35 5.17 2.25 -4.19
C LYS A 35 6.17 1.87 -3.10
N ILE A 36 5.77 1.99 -1.85
CA ILE A 36 6.63 1.61 -0.72
C ILE A 36 6.97 0.12 -0.79
N ALA A 37 5.97 -0.71 -1.05
CA ALA A 37 6.18 -2.15 -1.16
C ALA A 37 7.15 -2.48 -2.29
N TYR A 38 6.97 -1.84 -3.44
CA TYR A 38 7.82 -2.08 -4.59
C TYR A 38 9.27 -1.70 -4.29
N LEU A 39 9.47 -0.53 -3.69
CA LEU A 39 10.82 -0.03 -3.43
C LEU A 39 11.55 -0.81 -2.35
N ASN A 40 10.83 -1.53 -1.51
CA ASN A 40 11.41 -2.28 -0.39
C ASN A 40 11.32 -3.79 -0.61
N ASP A 41 11.00 -4.23 -1.82
CA ASP A 41 10.92 -5.66 -2.17
C ASP A 41 9.98 -6.43 -1.26
N ILE A 42 8.87 -5.82 -0.88
CA ILE A 42 7.86 -6.49 -0.07
C ILE A 42 6.99 -7.34 -0.98
N GLU A 43 7.06 -8.65 -0.80
CA GLU A 43 6.36 -9.58 -1.70
C GLU A 43 4.88 -9.69 -1.40
N LYS A 44 4.49 -9.55 -0.14
CA LYS A 44 3.10 -9.71 0.27
C LYS A 44 2.62 -8.46 0.96
N VAL A 45 1.48 -7.95 0.53
CA VAL A 45 0.89 -6.76 1.12
C VAL A 45 -0.59 -7.03 1.38
N PRO A 46 -1.14 -6.45 2.44
CA PRO A 46 -2.58 -6.58 2.67
C PRO A 46 -3.33 -5.73 1.65
N VAL A 47 -4.32 -6.32 1.01
CA VAL A 47 -5.16 -5.60 0.07
C VAL A 47 -6.62 -5.82 0.47
N TYR A 48 -7.45 -4.86 0.13
CA TYR A 48 -8.86 -4.90 0.44
C TYR A 48 -9.64 -4.77 -0.86
N PHE A 49 -10.58 -5.68 -1.09
CA PHE A 49 -11.38 -5.64 -2.29
C PHE A 49 -12.64 -4.82 -2.07
N ILE A 50 -12.97 -4.00 -3.04
CA ILE A 50 -14.19 -3.19 -3.01
C ILE A 50 -15.04 -3.55 -4.21
N ASP A 51 -16.34 -3.42 -4.07
CA ASP A 51 -17.28 -3.70 -5.17
C ASP A 51 -17.46 -2.49 -6.09
#